data_b8eba4f6a1801a1e89f1131fc018987c
#
_entry.id   b8eba4f6a1801a1e89f1131fc018987c
#
_cell.length_a   1.000
_cell.length_b   1.000
_cell.length_c   1.000
_cell.angle_alpha   90.00
_cell.angle_beta   90.00
_cell.angle_gamma   90.00
#
_symmetry.space_group_name_H-M   'P 1'
#
loop_
_entity.id
_entity.type
_entity.pdbx_description
1 polymer ?
#
loop_
_entity_poly.entity_id
_entity_poly.type
_entity_poly.pdbx_seq_one_letter_code
_entity_poly.pdbx_strand_id
1 'polypeptide(L)'
;DPLWSRGLGDVYKRQDEGRVIDAGDTPVQFDLQARSGQRWRVGLSVCYDLRFPELYRAHARAGADLLLVPSAFTHTTGQAHWEVLLRARAVENLAYVLAPAQGGVHANGRHTWGHSMLVDPWGSILAQRDQGAGVVAGELDVQRLSAVRAQLPALTHRVL
;
A
#
# COMPACT_ATOMS: atom_id res chain seq x y z
N ASP A 1 13.24 -5.01 17.86
CA ASP A 1 12.26 -5.81 17.10
C ASP A 1 11.63 -4.95 16.01
N PRO A 2 11.69 -5.34 14.73
CA PRO A 2 11.08 -4.57 13.66
C PRO A 2 9.55 -4.53 13.84
N LEU A 3 9.01 -3.30 13.86
CA LEU A 3 7.60 -3.03 14.18
C LEU A 3 6.62 -3.32 13.03
N TRP A 4 7.09 -3.59 11.82
CA TRP A 4 6.27 -3.61 10.62
C TRP A 4 5.62 -4.94 10.26
N SER A 5 5.77 -5.96 11.04
CA SER A 5 5.22 -7.27 10.72
C SER A 5 4.71 -8.06 11.91
N ARG A 6 4.44 -7.41 13.02
CA ARG A 6 3.71 -8.06 14.10
C ARG A 6 2.25 -8.04 13.73
N GLY A 7 1.73 -9.21 13.35
CA GLY A 7 0.33 -9.44 13.13
C GLY A 7 -0.51 -8.72 14.17
N LEU A 8 -1.55 -8.11 13.70
CA LEU A 8 -2.45 -7.26 14.43
C LEU A 8 -3.13 -7.98 15.58
N GLY A 9 -2.75 -7.62 16.76
CA GLY A 9 -3.74 -7.65 17.82
C GLY A 9 -4.90 -6.76 17.38
N ASP A 10 -6.05 -7.35 17.08
CA ASP A 10 -7.25 -6.60 16.74
C ASP A 10 -7.54 -5.60 17.85
N VAL A 11 -7.86 -4.36 17.47
CA VAL A 11 -8.35 -3.30 18.36
C VAL A 11 -9.52 -3.80 19.25
N TYR A 12 -10.09 -4.96 18.93
CA TYR A 12 -11.23 -5.61 19.62
C TYR A 12 -10.91 -6.97 20.25
N LYS A 13 -9.66 -7.32 20.52
CA LYS A 13 -9.27 -8.56 21.26
C LYS A 13 -9.74 -9.90 20.67
N ARG A 14 -10.15 -9.97 19.40
CA ARG A 14 -10.75 -11.20 18.83
C ARG A 14 -9.89 -11.95 17.82
N GLN A 15 -8.78 -11.38 17.38
CA GLN A 15 -7.83 -12.05 16.48
C GLN A 15 -6.41 -11.85 17.00
N ASP A 16 -5.77 -12.95 17.31
CA ASP A 16 -4.34 -13.00 17.63
C ASP A 16 -3.67 -13.80 16.51
N GLU A 17 -3.32 -13.08 15.45
CA GLU A 17 -2.65 -13.68 14.27
C GLU A 17 -1.30 -14.30 14.64
N GLY A 18 -0.64 -13.78 15.67
CA GLY A 18 0.62 -14.31 16.17
C GLY A 18 0.58 -15.74 16.70
N ARG A 19 -0.64 -16.31 16.86
CA ARG A 19 -0.80 -17.73 17.20
C ARG A 19 -0.66 -18.69 16.03
N VAL A 20 -0.84 -18.18 14.80
CA VAL A 20 -0.91 -19.00 13.58
C VAL A 20 -0.02 -18.51 12.46
N ILE A 21 0.51 -17.29 12.57
CA ILE A 21 1.34 -16.65 11.55
C ILE A 21 2.57 -16.06 12.25
N ASP A 22 3.74 -16.48 11.81
CA ASP A 22 4.99 -15.87 12.26
C ASP A 22 5.17 -14.48 11.64
N ALA A 23 5.66 -13.54 12.44
CA ALA A 23 5.97 -12.20 11.97
C ALA A 23 7.18 -12.23 11.02
N GLY A 24 7.06 -11.62 9.84
CA GLY A 24 8.21 -11.36 8.98
C GLY A 24 9.08 -10.23 9.56
N ASP A 25 10.36 -10.25 9.23
CA ASP A 25 11.36 -9.28 9.69
C ASP A 25 12.04 -8.51 8.54
N THR A 26 11.73 -8.89 7.31
CA THR A 26 12.41 -8.39 6.11
C THR A 26 11.40 -7.85 5.09
N PRO A 27 11.55 -6.57 4.63
CA PRO A 27 10.76 -6.03 3.54
C PRO A 27 10.96 -6.83 2.25
N VAL A 28 9.86 -7.27 1.63
CA VAL A 28 9.90 -8.10 0.42
C VAL A 28 9.61 -7.26 -0.82
N GLN A 29 10.46 -7.42 -1.84
CA GLN A 29 10.29 -6.81 -3.16
C GLN A 29 10.49 -7.84 -4.25
N PHE A 30 9.90 -7.57 -5.43
CA PHE A 30 10.16 -8.33 -6.65
C PHE A 30 10.14 -7.42 -7.88
N ASP A 31 10.73 -7.90 -8.97
CA ASP A 31 10.67 -7.21 -10.25
C ASP A 31 9.55 -7.79 -11.10
N LEU A 32 8.66 -6.93 -11.58
CA LEU A 32 7.61 -7.25 -12.53
C LEU A 32 7.99 -6.75 -13.91
N GLN A 33 8.05 -7.63 -14.89
CA GLN A 33 8.29 -7.26 -16.28
C GLN A 33 6.96 -7.12 -17.02
N ALA A 34 6.66 -5.92 -17.53
CA ALA A 34 5.52 -5.68 -18.38
C ALA A 34 5.71 -6.29 -19.78
N ARG A 35 4.63 -6.51 -20.52
CA ARG A 35 4.70 -7.00 -21.92
C ARG A 35 5.48 -6.08 -22.85
N SER A 36 5.53 -4.79 -22.55
CA SER A 36 6.35 -3.80 -23.24
C SER A 36 7.86 -3.93 -23.02
N GLY A 37 8.30 -4.82 -22.12
CA GLY A 37 9.67 -4.93 -21.68
C GLY A 37 10.04 -4.01 -20.51
N GLN A 38 9.16 -3.08 -20.13
CA GLN A 38 9.37 -2.20 -18.96
C GLN A 38 9.42 -3.04 -17.69
N ARG A 39 10.44 -2.80 -16.86
CA ARG A 39 10.56 -3.40 -15.52
C ARG A 39 10.03 -2.44 -14.47
N TRP A 40 9.27 -2.97 -13.53
CA TRP A 40 8.73 -2.29 -12.36
C TRP A 40 9.21 -2.99 -11.10
N ARG A 41 9.81 -2.26 -10.16
CA ARG A 41 10.13 -2.81 -8.85
C ARG A 41 8.94 -2.63 -7.92
N VAL A 42 8.47 -3.75 -7.36
CA VAL A 42 7.25 -3.81 -6.58
C VAL A 42 7.58 -4.11 -5.12
N GLY A 43 7.17 -3.23 -4.22
CA GLY A 43 7.26 -3.42 -2.77
C GLY A 43 5.96 -4.01 -2.21
N LEU A 44 6.08 -5.03 -1.35
CA LEU A 44 4.94 -5.69 -0.72
C LEU A 44 4.69 -5.15 0.67
N SER A 45 3.42 -4.94 1.00
CA SER A 45 2.92 -4.70 2.35
C SER A 45 1.53 -5.31 2.50
N VAL A 46 1.03 -5.46 3.71
CA VAL A 46 -0.30 -6.02 3.97
C VAL A 46 -1.04 -5.18 5.00
N CYS A 47 -2.20 -4.65 4.60
CA CYS A 47 -3.22 -4.11 5.50
C CYS A 47 -2.66 -3.11 6.54
N TYR A 48 -2.42 -3.56 7.74
CA TYR A 48 -1.97 -2.73 8.86
C TYR A 48 -0.58 -2.13 8.68
N ASP A 49 0.24 -2.76 7.85
CA ASP A 49 1.56 -2.23 7.48
C ASP A 49 1.45 -0.80 6.93
N LEU A 50 0.28 -0.44 6.38
CA LEU A 50 -0.02 0.91 5.90
C LEU A 50 0.22 1.99 6.98
N ARG A 51 0.17 1.63 8.26
CA ARG A 51 0.39 2.58 9.38
C ARG A 51 1.86 2.88 9.64
N PHE A 52 2.79 2.08 9.09
CA PHE A 52 4.21 2.17 9.36
C PHE A 52 4.97 2.75 8.16
N PRO A 53 5.24 4.07 8.14
CA PRO A 53 5.95 4.72 7.03
C PRO A 53 7.36 4.16 6.82
N GLU A 54 7.96 3.59 7.83
CA GLU A 54 9.32 3.03 7.81
C GLU A 54 9.45 1.90 6.76
N LEU A 55 8.45 1.01 6.67
CA LEU A 55 8.41 -0.06 5.68
C LEU A 55 8.42 0.51 4.25
N TYR A 56 7.55 1.48 3.99
CA TYR A 56 7.44 2.11 2.68
C TYR A 56 8.71 2.89 2.32
N ARG A 57 9.33 3.50 3.33
CA ARG A 57 10.61 4.17 3.14
C ARG A 57 11.73 3.18 2.85
N ALA A 58 11.73 2.00 3.43
CA ALA A 58 12.66 0.93 3.09
C ALA A 58 12.45 0.46 1.64
N HIS A 59 11.20 0.30 1.19
CA HIS A 59 10.88 0.00 -0.21
C HIS A 59 11.38 1.09 -1.17
N ALA A 60 11.15 2.35 -0.84
CA ALA A 60 11.63 3.47 -1.67
C ALA A 60 13.16 3.52 -1.76
N ARG A 61 13.87 3.26 -0.65
CA ARG A 61 15.35 3.14 -0.63
C ARG A 61 15.86 2.04 -1.56
N ALA A 62 15.13 0.95 -1.64
CA ALA A 62 15.46 -0.17 -2.52
C ALA A 62 14.94 0.01 -3.95
N GLY A 63 14.40 1.20 -4.29
CA GLY A 63 14.00 1.59 -5.64
C GLY A 63 12.62 1.13 -6.07
N ALA A 64 11.68 0.91 -5.14
CA ALA A 64 10.31 0.54 -5.49
C ALA A 64 9.62 1.62 -6.35
N ASP A 65 8.96 1.19 -7.40
CA ASP A 65 8.17 2.00 -8.32
C ASP A 65 6.68 1.89 -8.04
N LEU A 66 6.26 0.73 -7.50
CA LEU A 66 4.90 0.38 -7.14
C LEU A 66 4.88 -0.24 -5.74
N LEU A 67 3.94 0.18 -4.92
CA LEU A 67 3.68 -0.34 -3.58
C LEU A 67 2.34 -1.07 -3.57
N LEU A 68 2.31 -2.34 -3.17
CA LEU A 68 1.08 -3.13 -3.04
C LEU A 68 0.60 -3.14 -1.60
N VAL A 69 -0.70 -2.88 -1.41
CA VAL A 69 -1.34 -2.78 -0.08
C VAL A 69 -2.67 -3.54 -0.06
N PRO A 70 -2.67 -4.88 -0.26
CA PRO A 70 -3.89 -5.66 -0.09
C PRO A 70 -4.40 -5.55 1.34
N SER A 71 -5.73 -5.36 1.51
CA SER A 71 -6.27 -4.97 2.82
C SER A 71 -7.70 -5.42 3.06
N ALA A 72 -8.04 -5.49 4.35
CA ALA A 72 -9.39 -5.59 4.86
C ALA A 72 -9.54 -4.62 6.05
N PHE A 73 -9.35 -3.33 5.82
CA PHE A 73 -9.47 -2.29 6.86
C PHE A 73 -10.86 -2.31 7.49
N THR A 74 -10.94 -2.18 8.82
CA THR A 74 -12.23 -2.02 9.48
C THR A 74 -12.92 -0.75 9.00
N HIS A 75 -14.23 -0.76 8.93
CA HIS A 75 -15.03 0.34 8.38
C HIS A 75 -14.68 1.69 9.00
N THR A 76 -14.70 1.79 10.33
CA THR A 76 -14.46 3.05 11.05
C THR A 76 -13.07 3.65 10.77
N THR A 77 -12.04 2.82 10.87
CA THR A 77 -10.67 3.30 10.61
C THR A 77 -10.37 3.47 9.13
N GLY A 78 -11.04 2.69 8.28
CA GLY A 78 -10.95 2.83 6.83
C GLY A 78 -11.52 4.18 6.37
N GLN A 79 -12.70 4.53 6.84
CA GLN A 79 -13.32 5.81 6.54
C GLN A 79 -12.44 7.01 6.90
N ALA A 80 -11.76 6.95 8.03
CA ALA A 80 -10.95 8.06 8.53
C ALA A 80 -9.52 8.09 7.96
N HIS A 81 -8.92 6.94 7.67
CA HIS A 81 -7.48 6.85 7.45
C HIS A 81 -7.06 6.27 6.09
N TRP A 82 -7.90 5.47 5.44
CA TRP A 82 -7.50 4.67 4.27
C TRP A 82 -6.94 5.51 3.13
N GLU A 83 -7.73 6.45 2.64
CA GLU A 83 -7.33 7.31 1.52
C GLU A 83 -6.10 8.17 1.87
N VAL A 84 -6.15 8.85 3.01
CA VAL A 84 -5.07 9.77 3.40
C VAL A 84 -3.74 9.03 3.56
N LEU A 85 -3.75 7.82 4.12
CA LEU A 85 -2.52 7.04 4.28
C LEU A 85 -1.99 6.53 2.94
N LEU A 86 -2.84 6.00 2.04
CA LEU A 86 -2.41 5.54 0.71
C LEU A 86 -1.80 6.68 -0.11
N ARG A 87 -2.44 7.84 -0.11
CA ARG A 87 -1.92 9.01 -0.80
C ARG A 87 -0.62 9.51 -0.18
N ALA A 88 -0.50 9.48 1.15
CA ALA A 88 0.75 9.79 1.84
C ALA A 88 1.88 8.85 1.41
N ARG A 89 1.63 7.52 1.37
CA ARG A 89 2.62 6.54 0.91
C ARG A 89 3.06 6.78 -0.53
N ALA A 90 2.15 7.16 -1.41
CA ALA A 90 2.49 7.51 -2.79
C ALA A 90 3.39 8.75 -2.87
N VAL A 91 2.98 9.84 -2.22
CA VAL A 91 3.66 11.14 -2.26
C VAL A 91 5.03 11.10 -1.62
N GLU A 92 5.13 10.59 -0.40
CA GLU A 92 6.39 10.58 0.35
C GLU A 92 7.46 9.65 -0.24
N ASN A 93 7.03 8.61 -0.98
CA ASN A 93 7.94 7.63 -1.58
C ASN A 93 8.08 7.79 -3.10
N LEU A 94 7.38 8.78 -3.70
CA LEU A 94 7.37 9.05 -5.14
C LEU A 94 7.18 7.76 -5.95
N ALA A 95 6.16 6.99 -5.59
CA ALA A 95 5.83 5.67 -6.15
C ALA A 95 4.32 5.53 -6.38
N TYR A 96 3.93 4.67 -7.31
CA TYR A 96 2.54 4.26 -7.43
C TYR A 96 2.11 3.43 -6.22
N VAL A 97 0.83 3.50 -5.87
CA VAL A 97 0.23 2.64 -4.83
C VAL A 97 -0.97 1.93 -5.41
N LEU A 98 -0.99 0.60 -5.34
CA LEU A 98 -2.14 -0.23 -5.71
C LEU A 98 -2.63 -0.97 -4.46
N ALA A 99 -3.86 -0.67 -4.07
CA ALA A 99 -4.44 -1.12 -2.81
C ALA A 99 -5.78 -1.83 -3.04
N PRO A 100 -5.78 -3.13 -3.38
CA PRO A 100 -7.00 -3.92 -3.41
C PRO A 100 -7.54 -4.09 -1.99
N ALA A 101 -8.84 -3.81 -1.78
CA ALA A 101 -9.43 -3.79 -0.45
C ALA A 101 -10.76 -4.53 -0.42
N GLN A 102 -10.92 -5.40 0.56
CA GLN A 102 -12.20 -6.04 0.84
C GLN A 102 -13.15 -5.06 1.50
N GLY A 103 -14.39 -5.00 1.02
CA GLY A 103 -15.44 -4.12 1.53
C GLY A 103 -16.74 -4.85 1.80
N GLY A 104 -17.56 -4.26 2.69
CA GLY A 104 -18.88 -4.77 3.02
C GLY A 104 -18.96 -5.54 4.35
N VAL A 105 -20.11 -6.16 4.59
CA VAL A 105 -20.35 -6.98 5.78
C VAL A 105 -20.04 -8.44 5.46
N HIS A 106 -19.13 -9.03 6.23
CA HIS A 106 -18.73 -10.42 6.09
C HIS A 106 -19.60 -11.36 6.91
N ALA A 107 -19.57 -12.67 6.59
CA ALA A 107 -20.40 -13.69 7.26
C ALA A 107 -20.24 -13.74 8.79
N ASN A 108 -19.09 -13.36 9.31
CA ASN A 108 -18.81 -13.27 10.74
C ASN A 108 -19.26 -11.94 11.38
N GLY A 109 -20.00 -11.09 10.66
CA GLY A 109 -20.49 -9.79 11.11
C GLY A 109 -19.45 -8.66 11.06
N ARG A 110 -18.21 -8.92 10.65
CA ARG A 110 -17.18 -7.89 10.50
C ARG A 110 -17.55 -6.98 9.33
N HIS A 111 -17.43 -5.67 9.51
CA HIS A 111 -17.63 -4.68 8.46
C HIS A 111 -16.28 -4.08 8.04
N THR A 112 -15.93 -4.19 6.77
CA THR A 112 -14.70 -3.61 6.19
C THR A 112 -15.01 -2.50 5.21
N TRP A 113 -14.03 -1.60 5.03
CA TRP A 113 -14.22 -0.33 4.34
C TRP A 113 -14.33 -0.46 2.82
N GLY A 114 -13.56 -1.36 2.20
CA GLY A 114 -13.42 -1.43 0.76
C GLY A 114 -12.53 -0.31 0.22
N HIS A 115 -13.01 0.39 -0.80
CA HIS A 115 -12.31 1.51 -1.46
C HIS A 115 -10.97 1.07 -2.06
N SER A 116 -11.00 -0.04 -2.84
CA SER A 116 -9.85 -0.43 -3.66
C SER A 116 -9.39 0.75 -4.52
N MET A 117 -8.08 1.01 -4.55
CA MET A 117 -7.58 2.28 -5.08
C MET A 117 -6.25 2.10 -5.82
N LEU A 118 -6.06 2.87 -6.91
CA LEU A 118 -4.79 3.10 -7.57
C LEU A 118 -4.44 4.58 -7.45
N VAL A 119 -3.25 4.87 -6.92
CA VAL A 119 -2.75 6.24 -6.70
C VAL A 119 -1.46 6.46 -7.47
N ASP A 120 -1.29 7.61 -8.10
CA ASP A 120 -0.06 8.01 -8.80
C ASP A 120 1.01 8.55 -7.82
N PRO A 121 2.27 8.71 -8.25
CA PRO A 121 3.35 9.22 -7.41
C PRO A 121 3.15 10.66 -6.90
N TRP A 122 2.19 11.41 -7.47
CA TRP A 122 1.83 12.76 -7.04
C TRP A 122 0.69 12.77 -6.01
N GLY A 123 0.11 11.60 -5.71
CA GLY A 123 -1.01 11.44 -4.80
C GLY A 123 -2.39 11.58 -5.47
N SER A 124 -2.46 11.61 -6.80
CA SER A 124 -3.72 11.61 -7.53
C SER A 124 -4.32 10.22 -7.57
N ILE A 125 -5.62 10.10 -7.27
CA ILE A 125 -6.36 8.85 -7.40
C ILE A 125 -6.65 8.63 -8.88
N LEU A 126 -6.04 7.59 -9.48
CA LEU A 126 -6.24 7.24 -10.89
C LEU A 126 -7.49 6.39 -11.10
N ALA A 127 -7.79 5.52 -10.17
CA ALA A 127 -8.98 4.67 -10.19
C ALA A 127 -9.35 4.25 -8.77
N GLN A 128 -10.66 4.14 -8.52
CA GLN A 128 -11.21 3.73 -7.24
C GLN A 128 -12.47 2.91 -7.44
N ARG A 129 -12.71 1.98 -6.53
CA ARG A 129 -13.96 1.25 -6.38
C ARG A 129 -14.34 1.17 -4.91
N ASP A 130 -15.45 1.75 -4.55
CA ASP A 130 -15.86 1.90 -3.15
C ASP A 130 -16.25 0.56 -2.52
N GLN A 131 -17.15 -0.19 -3.17
CA GLN A 131 -17.65 -1.45 -2.64
C GLN A 131 -18.08 -2.43 -3.75
N GLY A 132 -18.36 -3.66 -3.33
CA GLY A 132 -18.81 -4.74 -4.19
C GLY A 132 -17.68 -5.43 -4.95
N ALA A 133 -17.98 -6.61 -5.48
CA ALA A 133 -17.03 -7.37 -6.28
C ALA A 133 -16.70 -6.65 -7.60
N GLY A 134 -15.44 -6.63 -7.98
CA GLY A 134 -15.02 -6.01 -9.23
C GLY A 134 -13.51 -5.75 -9.30
N VAL A 135 -13.11 -5.12 -10.39
CA VAL A 135 -11.72 -4.81 -10.70
C VAL A 135 -11.51 -3.30 -10.69
N VAL A 136 -10.39 -2.86 -10.12
CA VAL A 136 -9.83 -1.53 -10.33
C VAL A 136 -8.67 -1.69 -11.29
N ALA A 137 -8.72 -0.98 -12.41
CA ALA A 137 -7.68 -1.00 -13.42
C ALA A 137 -7.21 0.42 -13.73
N GLY A 138 -5.93 0.55 -14.07
CA GLY A 138 -5.32 1.79 -14.49
C GLY A 138 -3.95 1.53 -15.09
N GLU A 139 -3.36 2.56 -15.64
CA GLU A 139 -2.06 2.52 -16.30
C GLU A 139 -0.95 3.04 -15.38
N LEU A 140 0.17 2.34 -15.37
CA LEU A 140 1.40 2.82 -14.74
C LEU A 140 2.29 3.40 -15.83
N ASP A 141 2.54 4.69 -15.76
CA ASP A 141 3.37 5.42 -16.72
C ASP A 141 4.77 5.69 -16.13
N VAL A 142 5.79 5.08 -16.73
CA VAL A 142 7.19 5.25 -16.32
C VAL A 142 7.70 6.68 -16.57
N GLN A 143 7.17 7.35 -17.58
CA GLN A 143 7.54 8.74 -17.86
C GLN A 143 6.99 9.67 -16.78
N ARG A 144 5.74 9.45 -16.38
CA ARG A 144 5.11 10.16 -15.25
C ARG A 144 5.90 9.95 -13.96
N LEU A 145 6.26 8.71 -13.64
CA LEU A 145 7.07 8.38 -12.47
C LEU A 145 8.41 9.12 -12.47
N SER A 146 9.11 9.07 -13.61
CA SER A 146 10.40 9.73 -13.79
C SER A 146 10.29 11.25 -13.69
N ALA A 147 9.27 11.83 -14.30
CA ALA A 147 9.00 13.28 -14.25
C ALA A 147 8.76 13.77 -12.83
N VAL A 148 7.92 13.06 -12.06
CA VAL A 148 7.64 13.40 -10.65
C VAL A 148 8.91 13.34 -9.81
N ARG A 149 9.72 12.28 -9.97
CA ARG A 149 10.99 12.12 -9.24
C ARG A 149 12.03 13.18 -9.61
N ALA A 150 12.05 13.62 -10.86
CA ALA A 150 12.94 14.69 -11.32
C ALA A 150 12.49 16.08 -10.83
N GLN A 151 11.18 16.35 -10.87
CA GLN A 151 10.60 17.62 -10.44
C GLN A 151 10.71 17.82 -8.92
N LEU A 152 10.53 16.75 -8.13
CA LEU A 152 10.61 16.77 -6.68
C LEU A 152 11.56 15.67 -6.18
N PRO A 153 12.88 15.89 -6.18
CA PRO A 153 13.86 14.87 -5.81
C PRO A 153 13.95 14.66 -4.27
N ALA A 154 12.81 14.61 -3.58
CA ALA A 154 12.72 14.54 -2.13
C ALA A 154 13.41 13.30 -1.53
N LEU A 155 13.47 12.19 -2.28
CA LEU A 155 14.15 10.98 -1.82
C LEU A 155 15.68 11.13 -1.72
N THR A 156 16.26 12.06 -2.49
CA THR A 156 17.72 12.32 -2.48
C THR A 156 18.11 13.41 -1.49
N HIS A 157 17.16 14.24 -1.04
CA HIS A 157 17.41 15.33 -0.10
C HIS A 157 17.43 14.88 1.36
N ARG A 158 17.19 13.61 1.59
CA ARG A 158 17.09 13.04 2.92
C ARG A 158 18.47 12.87 3.55
N VAL A 159 18.63 13.35 4.82
CA VAL A 159 19.88 13.29 5.60
C VAL A 159 19.80 12.32 6.79
N LEU A 160 18.63 11.65 7.01
CA LEU A 160 18.39 10.68 8.09
C LEU A 160 18.12 9.28 7.51
#